data_5063ce7e069d5724cf1ed907ebe2a33b
#
_entry.id   5063ce7e069d5724cf1ed907ebe2a33b
#
_cell.length_a   1.000
_cell.length_b   1.000
_cell.length_c   1.000
_cell.angle_alpha   90.00
_cell.angle_beta   90.00
_cell.angle_gamma   90.00
#
_symmetry.space_group_name_H-M   'P 1'
#
loop_
_entity.id
_entity.type
_entity.pdbx_description
1 polymer ?
#
loop_
_entity_poly.entity_id
_entity_poly.type
_entity_poly.pdbx_seq_one_letter_code
_entity_poly.pdbx_strand_id
1 'polypeptide(L)'
;DTPTPLGEFIVLLLILLFAGGMVWVYRKRWEPARNIIGGSLIVLLIAYLISEYWIHFSLVWVQWGLCVVVVGYLIYLALSERQRSYFLIALFSIGSIGFLYSSNYVFDNILESHQQIRIKVVLGLEEDLTGAGYNVNQSKIAIGSGGLTGKGFLNGTQTKLKYVPEQDTDFIFCTVGEEQ
;
A
#
# COMPACT_ATOMS: atom_id res chain seq x y z
N ASP A 1 11.65 14.25 2.24
CA ASP A 1 10.90 13.40 3.19
C ASP A 1 9.93 12.54 2.41
N THR A 2 10.38 11.35 2.02
CA THR A 2 9.53 10.38 1.31
C THR A 2 8.63 9.69 2.33
N PRO A 3 7.29 9.67 2.16
CA PRO A 3 6.36 8.95 3.04
C PRO A 3 6.45 7.42 2.91
N THR A 4 7.42 6.96 2.18
CA THR A 4 7.60 5.60 1.72
C THR A 4 8.05 4.57 2.77
N PRO A 5 8.83 4.85 3.82
CA PRO A 5 9.34 3.78 4.68
C PRO A 5 8.24 3.10 5.50
N LEU A 6 7.19 3.83 5.90
CA LEU A 6 6.11 3.25 6.70
C LEU A 6 5.21 2.32 5.86
N GLY A 7 4.87 2.73 4.65
CA GLY A 7 4.05 1.93 3.73
C GLY A 7 4.73 0.63 3.32
N GLU A 8 5.99 0.71 2.91
CA GLU A 8 6.80 -0.48 2.59
C GLU A 8 6.92 -1.41 3.78
N PHE A 9 7.18 -0.86 4.97
CA PHE A 9 7.28 -1.62 6.20
C PHE A 9 6.00 -2.41 6.49
N ILE A 10 4.82 -1.77 6.38
CA ILE A 10 3.53 -2.43 6.61
C ILE A 10 3.29 -3.54 5.59
N VAL A 11 3.54 -3.29 4.31
CA VAL A 11 3.31 -4.29 3.25
C VAL A 11 4.23 -5.50 3.42
N LEU A 12 5.52 -5.29 3.69
CA LEU A 12 6.47 -6.38 3.94
C LEU A 12 6.09 -7.18 5.20
N LEU A 13 5.62 -6.51 6.25
CA LEU A 13 5.12 -7.17 7.46
C LEU A 13 3.90 -8.06 7.13
N LEU A 14 2.96 -7.55 6.33
CA LEU A 14 1.80 -8.31 5.90
C LEU A 14 2.19 -9.53 5.07
N ILE A 15 3.17 -9.42 4.17
CA ILE A 15 3.66 -10.56 3.38
C ILE A 15 4.20 -11.66 4.30
N LEU A 16 4.97 -11.32 5.34
CA LEU A 16 5.50 -12.26 6.31
C LEU A 16 4.39 -12.94 7.13
N LEU A 17 3.41 -12.18 7.60
CA LEU A 17 2.25 -12.71 8.32
C LEU A 17 1.39 -13.62 7.44
N PHE A 18 1.15 -13.25 6.19
CA PHE A 18 0.41 -14.07 5.24
C PHE A 18 1.17 -15.36 4.90
N ALA A 19 2.47 -15.30 4.69
CA ALA A 19 3.29 -16.51 4.45
C ALA A 19 3.16 -17.49 5.61
N GLY A 20 3.31 -17.03 6.85
CA GLY A 20 3.13 -17.87 8.04
C GLY A 20 1.71 -18.38 8.22
N GLY A 21 0.70 -17.53 8.00
CA GLY A 21 -0.72 -17.89 8.05
C GLY A 21 -1.09 -18.94 7.00
N MET A 22 -0.61 -18.81 5.76
CA MET A 22 -0.80 -19.80 4.71
C MET A 22 -0.20 -21.16 5.09
N VAL A 23 1.00 -21.18 5.67
CA VAL A 23 1.61 -22.42 6.16
C VAL A 23 0.71 -23.08 7.21
N TRP A 24 0.18 -22.31 8.15
CA TRP A 24 -0.72 -22.84 9.16
C TRP A 24 -2.02 -23.39 8.57
N VAL A 25 -2.68 -22.64 7.69
CA VAL A 25 -3.97 -23.03 7.09
C VAL A 25 -3.82 -24.26 6.18
N TYR A 26 -2.85 -24.26 5.28
CA TYR A 26 -2.72 -25.33 4.28
C TYR A 26 -2.09 -26.60 4.84
N ARG A 27 -1.21 -26.49 5.81
CA ARG A 27 -0.48 -27.64 6.35
C ARG A 27 -0.95 -28.08 7.72
N LYS A 28 -1.74 -27.26 8.43
CA LYS A 28 -2.19 -27.48 9.81
C LYS A 28 -1.03 -27.80 10.78
N ARG A 29 0.21 -27.42 10.42
CA ARG A 29 1.39 -27.60 11.27
C ARG A 29 1.73 -26.27 11.90
N TRP A 30 1.68 -26.26 13.23
CA TRP A 30 1.95 -25.07 14.01
C TRP A 30 3.44 -24.71 14.06
N GLU A 31 4.34 -25.71 14.06
CA GLU A 31 5.77 -25.47 14.21
C GLU A 31 6.38 -24.55 13.14
N PRO A 32 6.27 -24.83 11.81
CA PRO A 32 6.84 -23.94 10.81
C PRO A 32 6.14 -22.58 10.75
N ALA A 33 4.83 -22.52 10.98
CA ALA A 33 4.09 -21.27 11.04
C ALA A 33 4.55 -20.39 12.21
N ARG A 34 4.71 -20.98 13.40
CA ARG A 34 5.25 -20.31 14.58
C ARG A 34 6.68 -19.81 14.36
N ASN A 35 7.53 -20.61 13.70
CA ASN A 35 8.91 -20.22 13.42
C ASN A 35 8.96 -19.02 12.45
N ILE A 36 8.10 -18.98 11.44
CA ILE A 36 8.01 -17.86 10.50
C ILE A 36 7.46 -16.61 11.22
N ILE A 37 6.28 -16.69 11.82
CA ILE A 37 5.62 -15.53 12.45
C ILE A 37 6.38 -15.09 13.70
N GLY A 38 6.64 -16.00 14.64
CA GLY A 38 7.31 -15.70 15.88
C GLY A 38 8.76 -15.27 15.68
N GLY A 39 9.50 -15.97 14.81
CA GLY A 39 10.88 -15.62 14.48
C GLY A 39 10.97 -14.24 13.82
N SER A 40 10.08 -13.93 12.87
CA SER A 40 10.06 -12.61 12.21
C SER A 40 9.73 -11.48 13.19
N LEU A 41 8.76 -11.67 14.09
CA LEU A 41 8.40 -10.67 15.10
C LEU A 41 9.51 -10.44 16.11
N ILE A 42 10.17 -11.51 16.58
CA ILE A 42 11.30 -11.39 17.51
C ILE A 42 12.46 -10.64 16.87
N VAL A 43 12.83 -10.97 15.63
CA VAL A 43 13.92 -10.29 14.92
C VAL A 43 13.59 -8.82 14.70
N LEU A 44 12.35 -8.48 14.31
CA LEU A 44 11.93 -7.10 14.14
C LEU A 44 11.91 -6.32 15.46
N LEU A 45 11.50 -6.95 16.55
CA LEU A 45 11.50 -6.33 17.88
C LEU A 45 12.95 -6.05 18.35
N ILE A 46 13.85 -7.00 18.17
CA ILE A 46 15.28 -6.81 18.49
C ILE A 46 15.89 -5.71 17.62
N ALA A 47 15.61 -5.72 16.32
CA ALA A 47 16.09 -4.70 15.39
C ALA A 47 15.55 -3.30 15.74
N TYR A 48 14.28 -3.20 16.15
CA TYR A 48 13.69 -1.95 16.64
C TYR A 48 14.41 -1.43 17.88
N LEU A 49 14.65 -2.30 18.89
CA LEU A 49 15.37 -1.92 20.10
C LEU A 49 16.80 -1.46 19.81
N ILE A 50 17.51 -2.14 18.90
CA ILE A 50 18.87 -1.75 18.50
C ILE A 50 18.84 -0.40 17.76
N SER A 51 17.86 -0.19 16.88
CA SER A 51 17.71 1.06 16.14
C SER A 51 17.41 2.25 17.05
N GLU A 52 16.63 2.05 18.12
CA GLU A 52 16.27 3.12 19.06
C GLU A 52 17.41 3.46 20.03
N TYR A 53 18.14 2.43 20.54
CA TYR A 53 19.09 2.61 21.63
C TYR A 53 20.57 2.68 21.21
N TRP A 54 20.94 2.16 20.04
CA TRP A 54 22.36 2.02 19.71
C TRP A 54 22.75 2.60 18.35
N ILE A 55 22.11 2.21 17.27
CA ILE A 55 22.50 2.61 15.92
C ILE A 55 21.23 2.90 15.10
N HIS A 56 21.03 4.13 14.67
CA HIS A 56 19.92 4.51 13.81
C HIS A 56 20.12 3.90 12.41
N PHE A 57 19.36 2.87 12.08
CA PHE A 57 19.29 2.29 10.75
C PHE A 57 17.83 2.08 10.31
N SER A 58 17.59 2.00 9.00
CA SER A 58 16.24 1.81 8.50
C SER A 58 15.80 0.35 8.72
N LEU A 59 14.70 0.14 9.46
CA LEU A 59 14.10 -1.16 9.72
C LEU A 59 13.66 -1.89 8.44
N VAL A 60 13.44 -1.14 7.35
CA VAL A 60 13.07 -1.70 6.05
C VAL A 60 14.13 -2.66 5.51
N TRP A 61 15.42 -2.35 5.67
CA TRP A 61 16.50 -3.24 5.22
C TRP A 61 16.53 -4.57 5.98
N VAL A 62 16.27 -4.52 7.30
CA VAL A 62 16.14 -5.75 8.11
C VAL A 62 14.98 -6.59 7.62
N GLN A 63 13.88 -5.95 7.29
CA GLN A 63 12.67 -6.62 6.84
C GLN A 63 12.84 -7.25 5.45
N TRP A 64 13.57 -6.61 4.53
CA TRP A 64 13.99 -7.21 3.26
C TRP A 64 14.84 -8.47 3.49
N GLY A 65 15.85 -8.38 4.36
CA GLY A 65 16.65 -9.55 4.75
C GLY A 65 15.80 -10.68 5.33
N LEU A 66 14.83 -10.35 6.18
CA LEU A 66 13.88 -11.30 6.76
C LEU A 66 13.01 -11.99 5.70
N CYS A 67 12.50 -11.24 4.73
CA CYS A 67 11.74 -11.81 3.61
C CYS A 67 12.57 -12.84 2.83
N VAL A 68 13.83 -12.53 2.54
CA VAL A 68 14.75 -13.47 1.85
C VAL A 68 14.96 -14.74 2.68
N VAL A 69 15.18 -14.60 3.98
CA VAL A 69 15.35 -15.75 4.89
C VAL A 69 14.08 -16.62 4.94
N VAL A 70 12.91 -16.01 5.07
CA VAL A 70 11.62 -16.73 5.12
C VAL A 70 11.35 -17.46 3.81
N VAL A 71 11.58 -16.82 2.66
CA VAL A 71 11.43 -17.46 1.34
C VAL A 71 12.41 -18.63 1.21
N GLY A 72 13.69 -18.46 1.61
CA GLY A 72 14.68 -19.53 1.61
C GLY A 72 14.26 -20.70 2.51
N TYR A 73 13.72 -20.41 3.70
CA TYR A 73 13.20 -21.43 4.61
C TYR A 73 12.00 -22.20 4.02
N LEU A 74 11.09 -21.51 3.34
CA LEU A 74 9.95 -22.13 2.65
C LEU A 74 10.41 -23.05 1.49
N ILE A 75 11.41 -22.61 0.73
CA ILE A 75 12.01 -23.43 -0.33
C ILE A 75 12.71 -24.67 0.26
N TYR A 76 13.44 -24.49 1.37
CA TYR A 76 14.07 -25.62 2.08
C TYR A 76 13.00 -26.62 2.53
N LEU A 77 11.91 -26.20 3.14
CA LEU A 77 10.81 -27.08 3.54
C LEU A 77 10.15 -27.76 2.34
N ALA A 78 9.99 -27.04 1.22
CA ALA A 78 9.43 -27.58 -0.01
C ALA A 78 10.26 -28.74 -0.56
N LEU A 79 11.58 -28.61 -0.53
CA LEU A 79 12.53 -29.64 -1.00
C LEU A 79 12.64 -30.80 0.00
N SER A 80 12.74 -30.51 1.31
CA SER A 80 12.89 -31.52 2.36
C SER A 80 11.64 -32.38 2.53
N GLU A 81 10.46 -31.76 2.55
CA GLU A 81 9.18 -32.49 2.72
C GLU A 81 8.54 -32.89 1.40
N ARG A 82 9.13 -32.53 0.24
CA ARG A 82 8.61 -32.76 -1.11
C ARG A 82 7.15 -32.33 -1.30
N GLN A 83 6.77 -31.23 -0.67
CA GLN A 83 5.38 -30.76 -0.67
C GLN A 83 5.20 -29.50 -1.53
N ARG A 84 4.36 -29.61 -2.54
CA ARG A 84 4.06 -28.51 -3.49
C ARG A 84 3.48 -27.26 -2.81
N SER A 85 2.79 -27.41 -1.68
CA SER A 85 2.18 -26.29 -0.95
C SER A 85 3.21 -25.25 -0.47
N TYR A 86 4.35 -25.68 0.06
CA TYR A 86 5.41 -24.75 0.47
C TYR A 86 6.02 -24.00 -0.71
N PHE A 87 6.16 -24.69 -1.85
CA PHE A 87 6.65 -24.05 -3.06
C PHE A 87 5.68 -22.99 -3.58
N LEU A 88 4.36 -23.25 -3.56
CA LEU A 88 3.35 -22.27 -3.96
C LEU A 88 3.33 -21.06 -3.02
N ILE A 89 3.49 -21.26 -1.71
CA ILE A 89 3.57 -20.16 -0.75
C ILE A 89 4.84 -19.32 -0.98
N ALA A 90 5.97 -19.98 -1.24
CA ALA A 90 7.21 -19.26 -1.57
C ALA A 90 7.08 -18.47 -2.88
N LEU A 91 6.47 -19.04 -3.90
CA LEU A 91 6.21 -18.39 -5.19
C LEU A 91 5.29 -17.17 -5.01
N PHE A 92 4.22 -17.31 -4.22
CA PHE A 92 3.33 -16.21 -3.88
C PHE A 92 4.06 -15.08 -3.15
N SER A 93 4.90 -15.42 -2.17
CA SER A 93 5.70 -14.44 -1.43
C SER A 93 6.66 -13.69 -2.34
N ILE A 94 7.37 -14.39 -3.23
CA ILE A 94 8.25 -13.78 -4.24
C ILE A 94 7.46 -12.87 -5.18
N GLY A 95 6.30 -13.34 -5.66
CA GLY A 95 5.42 -12.54 -6.52
C GLY A 95 4.92 -11.26 -5.85
N SER A 96 4.56 -11.33 -4.57
CA SER A 96 4.12 -10.17 -3.79
C SER A 96 5.24 -9.15 -3.59
N ILE A 97 6.46 -9.61 -3.32
CA ILE A 97 7.65 -8.76 -3.21
C ILE A 97 7.98 -8.13 -4.57
N GLY A 98 7.94 -8.92 -5.64
CA GLY A 98 8.16 -8.43 -6.99
C GLY A 98 7.12 -7.39 -7.43
N PHE A 99 5.87 -7.59 -7.05
CA PHE A 99 4.79 -6.62 -7.29
C PHE A 99 5.02 -5.30 -6.55
N LEU A 100 5.42 -5.35 -5.28
CA LEU A 100 5.77 -4.16 -4.49
C LEU A 100 6.88 -3.36 -5.18
N TYR A 101 7.98 -4.04 -5.55
CA TYR A 101 9.09 -3.39 -6.24
C TYR A 101 8.69 -2.82 -7.60
N SER A 102 7.92 -3.58 -8.38
CA SER A 102 7.40 -3.13 -9.67
C SER A 102 6.50 -1.91 -9.54
N SER A 103 5.64 -1.87 -8.51
CA SER A 103 4.75 -0.73 -8.24
C SER A 103 5.54 0.55 -7.97
N ASN A 104 6.56 0.48 -7.10
CA ASN A 104 7.43 1.62 -6.81
C ASN A 104 8.20 2.07 -8.06
N TYR A 105 8.76 1.12 -8.82
CA TYR A 105 9.47 1.43 -10.07
C TYR A 105 8.58 2.12 -11.10
N VAL A 106 7.34 1.65 -11.27
CA VAL A 106 6.37 2.26 -12.19
C VAL A 106 6.03 3.68 -11.74
N PHE A 107 5.80 3.88 -10.44
CA PHE A 107 5.47 5.19 -9.91
C PHE A 107 6.59 6.20 -10.10
N ASP A 108 7.85 5.81 -9.82
CA ASP A 108 8.98 6.73 -9.84
C ASP A 108 9.56 6.97 -11.24
N ASN A 109 9.48 5.96 -12.15
CA ASN A 109 10.21 6.02 -13.42
C ASN A 109 9.30 6.04 -14.67
N ILE A 110 8.07 5.56 -14.58
CA ILE A 110 7.16 5.45 -15.74
C ILE A 110 6.10 6.54 -15.71
N LEU A 111 5.57 6.90 -14.53
CA LEU A 111 4.58 7.95 -14.44
C LEU A 111 5.23 9.33 -14.62
N GLU A 112 4.58 10.15 -15.45
CA GLU A 112 4.97 11.55 -15.59
C GLU A 112 4.64 12.36 -14.33
N SER A 113 5.40 13.43 -14.09
CA SER A 113 5.29 14.24 -12.87
C SER A 113 3.86 14.71 -12.57
N HIS A 114 3.10 15.09 -13.61
CA HIS A 114 1.71 15.50 -13.43
C HIS A 114 0.77 14.36 -13.03
N GLN A 115 1.06 13.12 -13.45
CA GLN A 115 0.30 11.92 -13.04
C GLN A 115 0.61 11.54 -11.60
N GLN A 116 1.88 11.64 -11.20
CA GLN A 116 2.31 11.41 -9.81
C GLN A 116 1.63 12.41 -8.86
N ILE A 117 1.61 13.70 -9.21
CA ILE A 117 0.96 14.75 -8.41
C ILE A 117 -0.53 14.46 -8.24
N ARG A 118 -1.24 14.08 -9.31
CA ARG A 118 -2.66 13.73 -9.22
C ARG A 118 -2.91 12.58 -8.24
N ILE A 119 -2.10 11.52 -8.30
CA ILE A 119 -2.21 10.38 -7.39
C ILE A 119 -1.92 10.83 -5.94
N LYS A 120 -0.87 11.61 -5.71
CA LYS A 120 -0.52 12.10 -4.38
C LYS A 120 -1.63 12.99 -3.79
N VAL A 121 -2.22 13.87 -4.60
CA VAL A 121 -3.34 14.74 -4.18
C VAL A 121 -4.59 13.92 -3.85
N VAL A 122 -4.92 12.89 -4.64
CA VAL A 122 -6.04 11.98 -4.34
C VAL A 122 -5.83 11.26 -3.01
N LEU A 123 -4.60 10.81 -2.75
CA LEU A 123 -4.23 10.14 -1.50
C LEU A 123 -4.07 11.09 -0.31
N GLY A 124 -4.14 12.41 -0.53
CA GLY A 124 -3.94 13.41 0.52
C GLY A 124 -2.49 13.56 0.98
N LEU A 125 -1.53 13.12 0.17
CA LEU A 125 -0.10 13.19 0.47
C LEU A 125 0.53 14.52 0.07
N GLU A 126 -0.11 15.25 -0.83
CA GLU A 126 0.34 16.54 -1.35
C GLU A 126 -0.86 17.47 -1.58
N GLU A 127 -0.72 18.74 -1.19
CA GLU A 127 -1.71 19.76 -1.45
C GLU A 127 -1.21 20.66 -2.59
N ASP A 128 -1.70 20.42 -3.80
CA ASP A 128 -1.49 21.31 -4.95
C ASP A 128 -2.74 22.15 -5.16
N LEU A 129 -2.72 23.39 -4.63
CA LEU A 129 -3.85 24.30 -4.66
C LEU A 129 -3.95 25.12 -5.96
N THR A 130 -2.92 25.12 -6.80
CA THR A 130 -2.83 26.00 -7.97
C THR A 130 -2.47 25.31 -9.27
N GLY A 131 -1.97 24.08 -9.23
CA GLY A 131 -1.47 23.33 -10.37
C GLY A 131 -2.37 22.16 -10.79
N ALA A 132 -1.74 21.06 -11.16
CA ALA A 132 -2.41 19.86 -11.67
C ALA A 132 -3.38 19.21 -10.67
N GLY A 133 -3.19 19.45 -9.37
CA GLY A 133 -4.05 18.97 -8.30
C GLY A 133 -5.26 19.85 -8.00
N TYR A 134 -5.32 21.08 -8.51
CA TYR A 134 -6.42 22.01 -8.22
C TYR A 134 -7.80 21.42 -8.57
N ASN A 135 -7.96 20.89 -9.77
CA ASN A 135 -9.22 20.32 -10.23
C ASN A 135 -9.64 19.12 -9.35
N VAL A 136 -8.68 18.30 -8.93
CA VAL A 136 -8.94 17.15 -8.04
C VAL A 136 -9.36 17.62 -6.65
N ASN A 137 -8.73 18.67 -6.12
CA ASN A 137 -9.10 19.23 -4.81
C ASN A 137 -10.52 19.85 -4.87
N GLN A 138 -10.83 20.64 -5.88
CA GLN A 138 -12.16 21.19 -6.07
C GLN A 138 -13.22 20.10 -6.21
N SER A 139 -12.89 19.03 -6.92
CA SER A 139 -13.76 17.86 -7.06
C SER A 139 -14.06 17.20 -5.70
N LYS A 140 -13.04 17.00 -4.86
CA LYS A 140 -13.21 16.45 -3.50
C LYS A 140 -14.09 17.34 -2.64
N ILE A 141 -13.92 18.67 -2.72
CA ILE A 141 -14.73 19.64 -2.00
C ILE A 141 -16.18 19.56 -2.47
N ALA A 142 -16.41 19.50 -3.78
CA ALA A 142 -17.75 19.40 -4.35
C ALA A 142 -18.48 18.14 -3.86
N ILE A 143 -17.86 16.96 -4.01
CA ILE A 143 -18.41 15.68 -3.54
C ILE A 143 -18.63 15.71 -2.02
N GLY A 144 -17.65 16.18 -1.25
CA GLY A 144 -17.75 16.28 0.21
C GLY A 144 -18.87 17.22 0.66
N SER A 145 -19.15 18.27 -0.08
CA SER A 145 -20.22 19.22 0.22
C SER A 145 -21.63 18.66 0.02
N GLY A 146 -21.79 17.62 -0.83
CA GLY A 146 -23.06 16.90 -1.01
C GLY A 146 -23.40 15.97 0.13
N GLY A 147 -22.42 15.48 0.89
CA GLY A 147 -22.60 14.54 1.98
C GLY A 147 -23.11 13.17 1.49
N LEU A 148 -23.94 12.50 2.32
CA LEU A 148 -24.49 11.17 2.00
C LEU A 148 -25.82 11.22 1.20
N THR A 149 -26.48 12.36 1.20
CA THR A 149 -27.83 12.50 0.62
C THR A 149 -27.90 13.51 -0.53
N GLY A 150 -26.77 14.14 -0.86
CA GLY A 150 -26.71 15.21 -1.83
C GLY A 150 -27.44 16.48 -1.42
N LYS A 151 -27.26 17.54 -2.19
CA LYS A 151 -27.95 18.85 -2.02
C LYS A 151 -29.28 18.94 -2.79
N GLY A 152 -29.59 17.96 -3.57
CA GLY A 152 -30.73 17.93 -4.48
C GLY A 152 -30.42 18.41 -5.89
N PHE A 153 -31.19 17.94 -6.85
CA PHE A 153 -30.99 18.22 -8.28
C PHE A 153 -30.92 19.72 -8.55
N LEU A 154 -29.90 20.16 -9.27
CA LEU A 154 -29.60 21.56 -9.60
C LEU A 154 -29.38 22.47 -8.36
N ASN A 155 -29.08 21.94 -7.19
CA ASN A 155 -28.79 22.72 -5.99
C ASN A 155 -27.33 22.70 -5.56
N GLY A 156 -26.45 22.11 -6.36
CA GLY A 156 -24.99 22.09 -6.14
C GLY A 156 -24.41 23.51 -6.16
N THR A 157 -23.81 23.93 -5.09
CA THR A 157 -23.21 25.26 -4.96
C THR A 157 -21.89 25.36 -5.71
N GLN A 158 -21.07 24.35 -5.62
CA GLN A 158 -19.77 24.28 -6.30
C GLN A 158 -19.95 24.16 -7.82
N THR A 159 -20.92 23.35 -8.23
CA THR A 159 -21.30 23.15 -9.63
C THR A 159 -21.83 24.43 -10.25
N LYS A 160 -22.76 25.13 -9.59
CA LYS A 160 -23.33 26.40 -10.08
C LYS A 160 -22.30 27.52 -10.25
N LEU A 161 -21.37 27.61 -9.32
CA LEU A 161 -20.32 28.63 -9.32
C LEU A 161 -19.15 28.29 -10.24
N LYS A 162 -19.16 27.10 -10.89
CA LYS A 162 -18.12 26.61 -11.80
C LYS A 162 -16.71 26.61 -11.16
N TYR A 163 -16.64 26.26 -9.89
CA TYR A 163 -15.35 26.13 -9.19
C TYR A 163 -14.53 24.94 -9.69
N VAL A 164 -15.20 23.90 -10.23
CA VAL A 164 -14.55 22.76 -10.86
C VAL A 164 -14.45 23.03 -12.36
N PRO A 165 -13.28 23.28 -12.93
CA PRO A 165 -13.11 23.34 -14.40
C PRO A 165 -13.45 21.99 -15.02
N GLU A 166 -13.92 22.00 -16.29
CA GLU A 166 -14.26 20.78 -17.04
C GLU A 166 -15.25 19.83 -16.33
N GLN A 167 -16.17 20.40 -15.51
CA GLN A 167 -17.16 19.64 -14.74
C GLN A 167 -18.16 18.86 -15.64
N ASP A 168 -18.35 19.32 -16.88
CA ASP A 168 -19.27 18.71 -17.83
C ASP A 168 -18.66 17.52 -18.60
N THR A 169 -17.35 17.31 -18.46
CA THR A 169 -16.59 16.27 -19.17
C THR A 169 -15.82 15.37 -18.18
N ASP A 170 -14.63 15.78 -17.79
CA ASP A 170 -13.71 14.95 -17.01
C ASP A 170 -14.15 14.75 -15.55
N PHE A 171 -14.88 15.74 -15.01
CA PHE A 171 -15.27 15.75 -13.60
C PHE A 171 -16.80 15.67 -13.39
N ILE A 172 -17.52 15.02 -14.29
CA ILE A 172 -18.99 14.89 -14.22
C ILE A 172 -19.46 14.25 -12.91
N PHE A 173 -18.68 13.34 -12.34
CA PHE A 173 -19.00 12.71 -11.05
C PHE A 173 -19.02 13.68 -9.87
N CYS A 174 -18.37 14.86 -9.98
CA CYS A 174 -18.44 15.87 -8.94
C CYS A 174 -19.84 16.48 -8.86
N THR A 175 -20.45 16.73 -10.01
CA THR A 175 -21.83 17.21 -10.10
C THR A 175 -22.80 16.20 -9.51
N VAL A 176 -22.67 14.92 -9.91
CA VAL A 176 -23.51 13.85 -9.37
C VAL A 176 -23.31 13.70 -7.87
N GLY A 177 -22.05 13.69 -7.38
CA GLY A 177 -21.75 13.52 -5.95
C GLY A 177 -22.13 14.73 -5.09
N GLU A 178 -22.24 15.95 -5.66
CA GLU A 178 -22.74 17.11 -4.94
C GLU A 178 -24.28 17.14 -4.85
N GLU A 179 -24.96 16.69 -5.92
CA GLU A 179 -26.41 16.83 -6.06
C GLU A 179 -27.19 15.58 -5.60
N GLN A 180 -26.61 14.39 -5.64
CA GLN A 180 -27.23 13.12 -5.25
C GLN A 180 -26.64 12.53 -4.00
#